data_7d93166bb5f771c16a91baca727759d6
#
_entry.id   7d93166bb5f771c16a91baca727759d6
#
_cell.length_a   1.000
_cell.length_b   1.000
_cell.length_c   1.000
_cell.angle_alpha   90.00
_cell.angle_beta   90.00
_cell.angle_gamma   90.00
#
_symmetry.space_group_name_H-M   'P 1'
#
loop_
_entity.id
_entity.type
_entity.pdbx_description
1 polymer ?
#
loop_
_entity_poly.entity_id
_entity_poly.type
_entity_poly.pdbx_seq_one_letter_code
_entity_poly.pdbx_strand_id
1 'polypeptide(L)'
;GGTYGGEGEREIANNKNGFIWNNCYRAGISYRSYGEFVSGGKPTVPVLNDHFCKDFQPYNLNIPDTLRFKRWQRDFDSLLAKGQVPRFNTVRFGNDHTEGTRIGRPTPYAHVADNDLAVGLFLEHLAKSPIWNESAVFVLEDDAQNGADHVDAHRSPAYVFGGFVKRNFIDHTPYSTSGMLRTMELILGLPPMSQYDAAATPLWRCFTNTPSPFNYKAIIPSYNLLEKNTAYNEWQRRSEKLNFAKEDTNNDLEFSKILWHAIKGNDIPFPTPRRAAFIIPSTEKDDD
;
A
#
# COMPACT_ATOMS: atom_id res chain seq x y z
N GLY A 1 -5.88 4.68 7.98
CA GLY A 1 -6.72 5.79 7.65
C GLY A 1 -7.37 6.38 8.88
N GLY A 2 -7.89 7.39 8.88
CA GLY A 2 -8.70 8.06 9.91
C GLY A 2 -9.92 8.70 9.25
N THR A 3 -10.75 9.29 10.07
CA THR A 3 -11.97 10.00 9.66
C THR A 3 -11.73 11.02 8.53
N TYR A 4 -10.50 11.43 8.34
CA TYR A 4 -10.08 12.43 7.35
C TYR A 4 -9.18 11.88 6.24
N GLY A 5 -9.23 10.61 5.97
CA GLY A 5 -8.51 10.01 4.86
C GLY A 5 -8.75 10.79 3.57
N GLY A 6 -7.94 10.60 2.61
CA GLY A 6 -8.13 11.22 1.33
C GLY A 6 -6.84 11.82 0.78
N GLU A 7 -6.46 11.36 -0.30
CA GLU A 7 -5.30 11.64 -1.12
C GLU A 7 -5.23 13.09 -1.60
N GLY A 8 -5.15 14.04 -0.67
CA GLY A 8 -5.12 15.47 -0.98
C GLY A 8 -6.48 16.08 -1.34
N GLU A 9 -7.55 15.29 -1.38
CA GLU A 9 -8.89 15.75 -1.73
C GLU A 9 -9.57 16.58 -0.62
N ARG A 10 -9.12 16.40 0.64
CA ARG A 10 -9.67 17.10 1.80
C ARG A 10 -8.62 18.02 2.41
N GLU A 11 -8.89 19.32 2.39
CA GLU A 11 -7.97 20.32 2.91
C GLU A 11 -7.58 20.11 4.38
N ILE A 12 -8.50 19.62 5.21
CA ILE A 12 -8.24 19.36 6.63
C ILE A 12 -7.22 18.23 6.86
N ALA A 13 -7.09 17.31 5.90
CA ALA A 13 -6.12 16.21 5.96
C ALA A 13 -4.76 16.60 5.37
N ASN A 14 -4.66 17.75 4.72
CA ASN A 14 -3.44 18.19 4.08
C ASN A 14 -2.50 18.85 5.09
N ASN A 15 -1.25 18.40 5.11
CA ASN A 15 -0.22 19.05 5.89
C ASN A 15 0.06 20.46 5.33
N LYS A 16 0.13 21.48 6.21
CA LYS A 16 0.46 22.86 5.82
C LYS A 16 1.82 22.98 5.11
N ASN A 17 2.76 22.12 5.44
CA ASN A 17 4.09 22.06 4.80
C ASN A 17 4.08 21.23 3.51
N GLY A 18 2.95 20.67 3.13
CA GLY A 18 2.80 19.75 2.01
C GLY A 18 3.21 18.32 2.35
N PHE A 19 3.34 17.53 1.31
CA PHE A 19 3.71 16.11 1.35
C PHE A 19 5.19 15.92 1.03
N ILE A 20 5.67 14.68 1.05
CA ILE A 20 7.07 14.37 0.74
C ILE A 20 7.47 14.86 -0.66
N TRP A 21 6.57 14.88 -1.63
CA TRP A 21 6.84 15.43 -2.96
C TRP A 21 7.11 16.94 -2.92
N ASN A 22 6.42 17.70 -2.04
CA ASN A 22 6.74 19.11 -1.83
C ASN A 22 8.12 19.31 -1.22
N ASN A 23 8.51 18.37 -0.34
CA ASN A 23 9.83 18.38 0.27
C ASN A 23 10.91 18.09 -0.78
N CYS A 24 10.71 17.07 -1.62
CA CYS A 24 11.55 16.76 -2.77
C CYS A 24 11.67 17.96 -3.72
N TYR A 25 10.55 18.57 -4.09
CA TYR A 25 10.52 19.75 -4.97
C TYR A 25 11.40 20.89 -4.43
N ARG A 26 11.23 21.26 -3.15
CA ARG A 26 12.02 22.31 -2.51
C ARG A 26 13.52 22.01 -2.46
N ALA A 27 13.88 20.72 -2.37
CA ALA A 27 15.26 20.24 -2.32
C ALA A 27 15.87 19.94 -3.71
N GLY A 28 15.12 20.12 -4.80
CA GLY A 28 15.58 19.76 -6.15
C GLY A 28 15.75 18.26 -6.36
N ILE A 29 15.07 17.42 -5.56
CA ILE A 29 15.08 15.98 -5.72
C ILE A 29 13.98 15.59 -6.72
N SER A 30 14.34 14.84 -7.76
CA SER A 30 13.37 14.36 -8.74
C SER A 30 12.45 13.30 -8.14
N TYR A 31 11.16 13.34 -8.49
CA TYR A 31 10.15 12.43 -7.96
C TYR A 31 9.10 12.09 -9.00
N ARG A 32 8.37 10.99 -8.78
CA ARG A 32 7.29 10.52 -9.65
C ARG A 32 6.28 9.69 -8.87
N SER A 33 5.01 9.87 -9.19
CA SER A 33 3.92 9.07 -8.65
C SER A 33 3.37 8.08 -9.69
N TYR A 34 3.09 6.87 -9.24
CA TYR A 34 2.38 5.82 -9.97
C TYR A 34 1.12 5.45 -9.19
N GLY A 35 0.06 6.21 -9.40
CA GLY A 35 -1.25 6.00 -8.82
C GLY A 35 -1.51 6.66 -7.48
N GLU A 36 -0.49 6.94 -6.69
CA GLU A 36 -0.61 7.60 -5.40
C GLU A 36 -0.92 9.09 -5.58
N PHE A 37 -1.95 9.62 -4.89
CA PHE A 37 -2.49 10.97 -5.04
C PHE A 37 -2.87 11.29 -6.50
N VAL A 38 -3.46 10.32 -7.18
CA VAL A 38 -4.00 10.44 -8.54
C VAL A 38 -5.44 9.93 -8.54
N SER A 39 -6.38 10.75 -8.96
CA SER A 39 -7.80 10.41 -9.08
C SER A 39 -8.33 10.84 -10.45
N GLY A 40 -9.16 10.02 -11.09
CA GLY A 40 -9.71 10.33 -12.41
C GLY A 40 -8.66 10.62 -13.49
N GLY A 41 -7.44 10.04 -13.35
CA GLY A 41 -6.32 10.25 -14.28
C GLY A 41 -5.60 11.59 -14.14
N LYS A 42 -5.81 12.30 -13.03
CA LYS A 42 -5.16 13.58 -12.70
C LYS A 42 -4.63 13.56 -11.27
N PRO A 43 -3.50 14.24 -10.99
CA PRO A 43 -3.04 14.45 -9.63
C PRO A 43 -4.08 15.23 -8.80
N THR A 44 -4.21 14.85 -7.53
CA THR A 44 -5.05 15.54 -6.55
C THR A 44 -4.32 16.70 -5.87
N VAL A 45 -2.99 16.73 -5.98
CA VAL A 45 -2.15 17.80 -5.43
C VAL A 45 -1.28 18.43 -6.52
N PRO A 46 -1.16 19.78 -6.56
CA PRO A 46 -0.47 20.48 -7.66
C PRO A 46 0.99 20.08 -7.85
N VAL A 47 1.69 19.69 -6.78
CA VAL A 47 3.10 19.31 -6.83
C VAL A 47 3.36 18.07 -7.70
N LEU A 48 2.36 17.25 -7.94
CA LEU A 48 2.44 16.07 -8.81
C LEU A 48 2.09 16.37 -10.27
N ASN A 49 1.70 17.60 -10.63
CA ASN A 49 1.49 17.95 -12.03
C ASN A 49 2.78 17.69 -12.81
N ASP A 50 2.68 16.95 -13.93
CA ASP A 50 3.81 16.48 -14.76
C ASP A 50 4.79 15.50 -14.08
N HIS A 51 4.55 15.14 -12.82
CA HIS A 51 5.36 14.21 -12.03
C HIS A 51 4.62 12.90 -11.70
N PHE A 52 3.75 12.43 -12.58
CA PHE A 52 3.05 11.16 -12.44
C PHE A 52 3.02 10.38 -13.76
N CYS A 53 2.81 9.08 -13.65
CA CYS A 53 2.64 8.23 -14.83
C CYS A 53 1.17 8.22 -15.26
N LYS A 54 0.86 8.86 -16.40
CA LYS A 54 -0.51 8.95 -16.93
C LYS A 54 -1.12 7.60 -17.30
N ASP A 55 -0.29 6.65 -17.68
CA ASP A 55 -0.72 5.31 -18.06
C ASP A 55 -0.94 4.38 -16.88
N PHE A 56 -0.41 4.72 -15.70
CA PHE A 56 -0.61 3.96 -14.48
C PHE A 56 -1.99 4.29 -13.89
N GLN A 57 -2.85 3.29 -13.79
CA GLN A 57 -4.19 3.50 -13.26
C GLN A 57 -4.17 3.65 -11.75
N PRO A 58 -4.81 4.69 -11.19
CA PRO A 58 -5.00 4.83 -9.74
C PRO A 58 -5.92 3.73 -9.20
N TYR A 59 -6.43 3.92 -7.99
CA TYR A 59 -7.38 2.99 -7.39
C TYR A 59 -8.55 2.67 -8.34
N ASN A 60 -8.64 1.42 -8.70
CA ASN A 60 -9.74 0.85 -9.48
C ASN A 60 -9.61 -0.68 -9.44
N LEU A 61 -10.45 -1.34 -8.67
CA LEU A 61 -10.40 -2.79 -8.46
C LEU A 61 -10.77 -3.62 -9.72
N ASN A 62 -11.19 -2.96 -10.82
CA ASN A 62 -11.33 -3.61 -12.13
C ASN A 62 -10.00 -3.84 -12.85
N ILE A 63 -8.93 -3.21 -12.36
CA ILE A 63 -7.60 -3.26 -13.00
C ILE A 63 -6.70 -4.15 -12.14
N PRO A 64 -6.24 -5.30 -12.66
CA PRO A 64 -5.28 -6.13 -11.96
C PRO A 64 -3.98 -5.38 -11.64
N ASP A 65 -3.38 -5.64 -10.47
CA ASP A 65 -2.10 -5.05 -10.10
C ASP A 65 -0.95 -5.58 -10.96
N THR A 66 -1.05 -6.80 -11.44
CA THR A 66 -0.12 -7.33 -12.45
C THR A 66 -0.14 -6.52 -13.76
N LEU A 67 -1.28 -5.89 -14.12
CA LEU A 67 -1.33 -4.94 -15.24
C LEU A 67 -0.74 -3.58 -14.85
N ARG A 68 -0.95 -3.10 -13.62
CA ARG A 68 -0.29 -1.90 -13.09
C ARG A 68 1.22 -2.06 -13.09
N PHE A 69 1.72 -3.22 -12.64
CA PHE A 69 3.13 -3.58 -12.75
C PHE A 69 3.67 -3.43 -14.18
N LYS A 70 2.99 -3.98 -15.19
CA LYS A 70 3.42 -3.86 -16.59
C LYS A 70 3.48 -2.42 -17.09
N ARG A 71 2.60 -1.56 -16.60
CA ARG A 71 2.59 -0.13 -16.95
C ARG A 71 3.74 0.62 -16.26
N TRP A 72 3.98 0.33 -14.99
CA TRP A 72 5.14 0.81 -14.27
C TRP A 72 6.45 0.37 -14.95
N GLN A 73 6.59 -0.91 -15.26
CA GLN A 73 7.75 -1.48 -15.91
C GLN A 73 8.10 -0.75 -17.21
N ARG A 74 7.11 -0.55 -18.07
CA ARG A 74 7.31 0.15 -19.36
C ARG A 74 7.82 1.59 -19.16
N ASP A 75 7.23 2.33 -18.23
CA ASP A 75 7.63 3.70 -17.91
C ASP A 75 9.03 3.73 -17.27
N PHE A 76 9.27 2.84 -16.31
CA PHE A 76 10.56 2.69 -15.63
C PHE A 76 11.67 2.37 -16.63
N ASP A 77 11.48 1.39 -17.51
CA ASP A 77 12.48 0.99 -18.50
C ASP A 77 12.80 2.14 -19.48
N SER A 78 11.77 2.91 -19.86
CA SER A 78 11.95 4.11 -20.69
C SER A 78 12.77 5.19 -19.97
N LEU A 79 12.52 5.41 -18.69
CA LEU A 79 13.27 6.37 -17.90
C LEU A 79 14.70 5.88 -17.61
N LEU A 80 14.86 4.59 -17.34
CA LEU A 80 16.15 3.96 -17.09
C LEU A 80 17.07 4.06 -18.31
N ALA A 81 16.55 3.78 -19.51
CA ALA A 81 17.29 3.89 -20.77
C ALA A 81 17.77 5.32 -21.05
N LYS A 82 17.09 6.33 -20.50
CA LYS A 82 17.47 7.76 -20.63
C LYS A 82 18.34 8.26 -19.46
N GLY A 83 18.61 7.43 -18.46
CA GLY A 83 19.26 7.86 -17.22
C GLY A 83 18.43 8.88 -16.41
N GLN A 84 17.10 8.79 -16.49
CA GLN A 84 16.16 9.76 -15.91
C GLN A 84 15.23 9.17 -14.85
N VAL A 85 15.56 8.01 -14.27
CA VAL A 85 14.77 7.44 -13.19
C VAL A 85 14.75 8.44 -12.01
N PRO A 86 13.57 8.88 -11.55
CA PRO A 86 13.49 9.81 -10.44
C PRO A 86 14.05 9.21 -9.15
N ARG A 87 14.65 10.06 -8.32
CA ARG A 87 15.25 9.63 -7.04
C ARG A 87 14.22 9.17 -6.02
N PHE A 88 13.01 9.72 -6.06
CA PHE A 88 11.91 9.31 -5.21
C PHE A 88 10.71 8.87 -6.07
N ASN A 89 10.18 7.68 -5.80
CA ASN A 89 9.03 7.14 -6.51
C ASN A 89 8.02 6.58 -5.51
N THR A 90 6.75 6.85 -5.73
CA THR A 90 5.64 6.19 -5.04
C THR A 90 4.88 5.32 -6.02
N VAL A 91 4.60 4.07 -5.65
CA VAL A 91 3.86 3.11 -6.49
C VAL A 91 2.75 2.52 -5.64
N ARG A 92 1.52 2.56 -6.14
CA ARG A 92 0.36 2.03 -5.47
C ARG A 92 -0.21 0.82 -6.19
N PHE A 93 -0.26 -0.30 -5.50
CA PHE A 93 -1.04 -1.47 -5.86
C PHE A 93 -2.21 -1.55 -4.89
N GLY A 94 -3.43 -1.74 -5.36
CA GLY A 94 -4.63 -1.59 -4.53
C GLY A 94 -5.57 -2.80 -4.54
N ASN A 95 -5.19 -3.93 -5.15
CA ASN A 95 -6.08 -5.08 -5.24
C ASN A 95 -6.17 -5.88 -3.93
N ASP A 96 -5.24 -5.69 -2.99
CA ASP A 96 -5.34 -6.21 -1.62
C ASP A 96 -6.62 -5.76 -0.90
N HIS A 97 -7.17 -4.59 -1.27
CA HIS A 97 -8.45 -4.08 -0.77
C HIS A 97 -9.62 -5.03 -1.05
N THR A 98 -9.61 -5.79 -2.13
CA THR A 98 -10.66 -6.72 -2.58
C THR A 98 -12.04 -6.05 -2.82
N GLU A 99 -13.02 -6.82 -3.31
CA GLU A 99 -14.43 -6.42 -3.40
C GLU A 99 -15.34 -7.41 -2.65
N GLY A 100 -14.79 -8.05 -1.63
CA GLY A 100 -15.52 -9.06 -0.86
C GLY A 100 -15.99 -10.21 -1.74
N THR A 101 -17.26 -10.58 -1.58
CA THR A 101 -17.87 -11.73 -2.28
C THR A 101 -18.85 -11.33 -3.37
N ARG A 102 -18.72 -10.15 -3.98
CA ARG A 102 -19.55 -9.67 -5.09
C ARG A 102 -19.48 -10.63 -6.28
N ILE A 103 -20.63 -10.98 -6.85
CA ILE A 103 -20.75 -11.93 -7.97
C ILE A 103 -19.99 -11.42 -9.19
N GLY A 104 -19.27 -12.35 -9.84
CA GLY A 104 -18.51 -12.07 -11.05
C GLY A 104 -17.21 -11.26 -10.85
N ARG A 105 -16.97 -10.79 -9.62
CA ARG A 105 -15.70 -10.14 -9.23
C ARG A 105 -14.69 -11.20 -8.79
N PRO A 106 -13.38 -10.92 -8.87
CA PRO A 106 -12.39 -11.86 -8.35
C PRO A 106 -12.67 -12.21 -6.88
N THR A 107 -12.35 -13.43 -6.47
CA THR A 107 -12.42 -13.79 -5.05
C THR A 107 -11.43 -12.97 -4.24
N PRO A 108 -11.60 -12.77 -2.91
CA PRO A 108 -10.61 -12.11 -2.08
C PRO A 108 -9.21 -12.73 -2.22
N TYR A 109 -9.11 -14.06 -2.32
CA TYR A 109 -7.83 -14.73 -2.57
C TYR A 109 -7.22 -14.37 -3.93
N ALA A 110 -8.03 -14.29 -4.99
CA ALA A 110 -7.54 -13.92 -6.31
C ALA A 110 -7.04 -12.48 -6.36
N HIS A 111 -7.74 -11.56 -5.69
CA HIS A 111 -7.33 -10.16 -5.58
C HIS A 111 -6.00 -10.02 -4.83
N VAL A 112 -5.88 -10.60 -3.64
CA VAL A 112 -4.65 -10.51 -2.83
C VAL A 112 -3.48 -11.22 -3.51
N ALA A 113 -3.73 -12.36 -4.17
CA ALA A 113 -2.69 -13.08 -4.91
C ALA A 113 -2.20 -12.30 -6.14
N ASP A 114 -3.07 -11.55 -6.82
CA ASP A 114 -2.67 -10.65 -7.93
C ASP A 114 -1.82 -9.48 -7.43
N ASN A 115 -2.19 -8.88 -6.29
CA ASN A 115 -1.42 -7.83 -5.63
C ASN A 115 -0.02 -8.35 -5.22
N ASP A 116 0.05 -9.47 -4.48
CA ASP A 116 1.31 -10.09 -4.05
C ASP A 116 2.22 -10.42 -5.23
N LEU A 117 1.66 -10.99 -6.31
CA LEU A 117 2.43 -11.27 -7.54
C LEU A 117 2.94 -9.97 -8.17
N ALA A 118 2.15 -8.92 -8.21
CA ALA A 118 2.57 -7.63 -8.77
C ALA A 118 3.74 -7.03 -8.00
N VAL A 119 3.69 -7.06 -6.67
CA VAL A 119 4.80 -6.64 -5.78
C VAL A 119 6.04 -7.51 -6.04
N GLY A 120 5.87 -8.83 -6.11
CA GLY A 120 6.96 -9.76 -6.44
C GLY A 120 7.63 -9.47 -7.78
N LEU A 121 6.84 -9.28 -8.83
CA LEU A 121 7.34 -8.94 -10.17
C LEU A 121 8.04 -7.57 -10.21
N PHE A 122 7.50 -6.59 -9.48
CA PHE A 122 8.12 -5.28 -9.32
C PHE A 122 9.53 -5.39 -8.70
N LEU A 123 9.65 -6.13 -7.59
CA LEU A 123 10.93 -6.35 -6.92
C LEU A 123 11.90 -7.15 -7.79
N GLU A 124 11.43 -8.17 -8.50
CA GLU A 124 12.25 -8.95 -9.42
C GLU A 124 12.82 -8.08 -10.53
N HIS A 125 12.00 -7.23 -11.14
CA HIS A 125 12.43 -6.34 -12.21
C HIS A 125 13.44 -5.32 -11.72
N LEU A 126 13.19 -4.69 -10.59
CA LEU A 126 14.10 -3.71 -9.98
C LEU A 126 15.42 -4.36 -9.54
N ALA A 127 15.37 -5.57 -8.95
CA ALA A 127 16.55 -6.31 -8.51
C ALA A 127 17.51 -6.67 -9.66
N LYS A 128 16.98 -6.81 -10.88
CA LYS A 128 17.76 -7.06 -12.10
C LYS A 128 18.27 -5.78 -12.77
N SER A 129 17.82 -4.63 -12.32
CA SER A 129 18.22 -3.34 -12.91
C SER A 129 19.61 -2.91 -12.41
N PRO A 130 20.35 -2.10 -13.19
CA PRO A 130 21.67 -1.61 -12.79
C PRO A 130 21.64 -0.68 -11.58
N ILE A 131 20.46 -0.11 -11.23
CA ILE A 131 20.31 0.80 -10.08
C ILE A 131 19.93 0.08 -8.77
N TRP A 132 19.89 -1.25 -8.76
CA TRP A 132 19.52 -2.00 -7.56
C TRP A 132 20.36 -1.64 -6.33
N ASN A 133 21.67 -1.55 -6.48
CA ASN A 133 22.56 -1.20 -5.38
C ASN A 133 22.42 0.26 -4.89
N GLU A 134 21.71 1.10 -5.64
CA GLU A 134 21.39 2.48 -5.29
C GLU A 134 19.93 2.64 -4.85
N SER A 135 19.21 1.53 -4.75
CA SER A 135 17.77 1.53 -4.47
C SER A 135 17.46 1.03 -3.06
N ALA A 136 16.51 1.68 -2.41
CA ALA A 136 15.81 1.21 -1.22
C ALA A 136 14.30 1.22 -1.52
N VAL A 137 13.66 0.08 -1.33
CA VAL A 137 12.22 -0.09 -1.55
C VAL A 137 11.56 -0.35 -0.21
N PHE A 138 10.54 0.44 0.10
CA PHE A 138 9.71 0.29 1.27
C PHE A 138 8.34 -0.17 0.80
N VAL A 139 7.90 -1.33 1.25
CA VAL A 139 6.56 -1.86 1.00
C VAL A 139 5.78 -1.78 2.29
N LEU A 140 4.63 -1.16 2.24
CA LEU A 140 3.76 -0.94 3.39
C LEU A 140 2.31 -1.11 2.94
N GLU A 141 1.53 -1.83 3.71
CA GLU A 141 0.08 -1.72 3.71
C GLU A 141 -0.29 -0.50 4.56
N ASP A 142 -1.14 0.39 4.03
CA ASP A 142 -1.38 1.71 4.59
C ASP A 142 -2.10 1.65 5.95
N ASP A 143 -3.06 0.76 6.11
CA ASP A 143 -3.69 0.49 7.40
C ASP A 143 -4.14 -0.98 7.56
N ALA A 144 -4.48 -1.37 8.77
CA ALA A 144 -4.98 -2.70 9.10
C ALA A 144 -6.51 -2.79 9.07
N GLN A 145 -7.22 -1.73 8.71
CA GLN A 145 -8.68 -1.63 8.56
C GLN A 145 -9.49 -2.34 9.65
N ASN A 146 -9.22 -2.06 10.92
CA ASN A 146 -9.92 -2.70 12.05
C ASN A 146 -9.91 -4.25 12.02
N GLY A 147 -8.94 -4.85 11.35
CA GLY A 147 -8.77 -6.30 11.32
C GLY A 147 -8.73 -6.90 12.72
N ALA A 148 -9.03 -8.18 12.82
CA ALA A 148 -9.02 -8.92 14.08
C ALA A 148 -7.58 -9.23 14.56
N ASP A 149 -6.64 -8.31 14.46
CA ASP A 149 -5.30 -8.48 15.00
C ASP A 149 -5.35 -8.50 16.52
N HIS A 150 -4.88 -9.58 17.12
CA HIS A 150 -4.87 -9.79 18.57
C HIS A 150 -3.76 -8.99 19.28
N VAL A 151 -2.82 -8.41 18.55
CA VAL A 151 -1.73 -7.61 19.09
C VAL A 151 -2.06 -6.12 19.05
N ASP A 152 -2.36 -5.60 17.87
CA ASP A 152 -2.72 -4.19 17.64
C ASP A 152 -3.49 -4.08 16.32
N ALA A 153 -4.69 -3.50 16.36
CA ALA A 153 -5.51 -3.29 15.17
C ALA A 153 -4.90 -2.32 14.14
N HIS A 154 -3.91 -1.52 14.56
CA HIS A 154 -3.20 -0.58 13.68
C HIS A 154 -1.94 -1.19 13.04
N ARG A 155 -1.60 -2.43 13.36
CA ARG A 155 -0.41 -3.08 12.85
C ARG A 155 -0.64 -3.60 11.43
N SER A 156 0.21 -3.19 10.49
CA SER A 156 0.19 -3.64 9.11
C SER A 156 1.54 -4.25 8.69
N PRO A 157 1.56 -5.09 7.63
CA PRO A 157 2.79 -5.61 7.05
C PRO A 157 3.70 -4.49 6.54
N ALA A 158 5.00 -4.59 6.84
CA ALA A 158 5.99 -3.65 6.36
C ALA A 158 7.28 -4.38 5.98
N TYR A 159 7.83 -4.09 4.80
CA TYR A 159 9.05 -4.71 4.29
C TYR A 159 9.99 -3.65 3.73
N VAL A 160 11.30 -3.95 3.84
CA VAL A 160 12.35 -3.13 3.24
C VAL A 160 13.23 -3.99 2.36
N PHE A 161 13.47 -3.54 1.12
CA PHE A 161 14.32 -4.21 0.14
C PHE A 161 15.35 -3.23 -0.43
N GLY A 162 16.45 -3.74 -0.93
CA GLY A 162 17.49 -2.92 -1.57
C GLY A 162 18.88 -3.52 -1.46
N GLY A 163 19.83 -2.96 -2.18
CA GLY A 163 21.21 -3.42 -2.17
C GLY A 163 21.85 -3.38 -0.79
N PHE A 164 21.59 -2.34 -0.01
CA PHE A 164 22.13 -2.13 1.34
C PHE A 164 21.17 -2.59 2.46
N VAL A 165 20.18 -3.41 2.17
CA VAL A 165 19.26 -3.93 3.18
C VAL A 165 19.72 -5.31 3.66
N LYS A 166 19.65 -5.54 4.97
CA LYS A 166 19.95 -6.84 5.60
C LYS A 166 19.03 -7.92 5.07
N ARG A 167 19.59 -9.11 4.82
CA ARG A 167 18.84 -10.30 4.39
C ARG A 167 18.38 -11.12 5.57
N ASN A 168 17.23 -11.77 5.42
CA ASN A 168 16.67 -12.69 6.44
C ASN A 168 16.66 -12.05 7.84
N PHE A 169 16.34 -10.77 7.91
CA PHE A 169 16.34 -9.99 9.13
C PHE A 169 14.90 -9.59 9.48
N ILE A 170 14.50 -9.88 10.71
CA ILE A 170 13.25 -9.44 11.30
C ILE A 170 13.58 -8.41 12.37
N ASP A 171 13.09 -7.20 12.22
CA ASP A 171 13.25 -6.16 13.23
C ASP A 171 12.01 -6.10 14.12
N HIS A 172 12.21 -6.30 15.42
CA HIS A 172 11.15 -6.25 16.42
C HIS A 172 11.00 -4.86 17.08
N THR A 173 11.70 -3.85 16.55
CA THR A 173 11.54 -2.47 17.02
C THR A 173 10.17 -1.96 16.61
N PRO A 174 9.40 -1.33 17.52
CA PRO A 174 8.16 -0.66 17.14
C PRO A 174 8.45 0.53 16.20
N TYR A 175 7.97 0.44 14.98
CA TYR A 175 8.03 1.51 14.00
C TYR A 175 6.63 2.01 13.68
N SER A 176 6.55 3.24 13.25
CA SER A 176 5.34 3.83 12.66
C SER A 176 5.57 4.16 11.18
N THR A 177 4.50 4.47 10.47
CA THR A 177 4.59 5.01 9.10
C THR A 177 5.45 6.27 9.04
N SER A 178 5.42 7.12 10.09
CA SER A 178 6.29 8.28 10.23
C SER A 178 7.78 7.90 10.31
N GLY A 179 8.11 6.76 10.94
CA GLY A 179 9.49 6.25 11.00
C GLY A 179 10.01 5.79 9.63
N MET A 180 9.14 5.16 8.84
CA MET A 180 9.46 4.80 7.47
C MET A 180 9.67 6.05 6.61
N LEU A 181 8.78 7.03 6.70
CA LEU A 181 8.91 8.31 6.03
C LEU A 181 10.21 9.03 6.41
N ARG A 182 10.53 9.08 7.73
CA ARG A 182 11.78 9.65 8.22
C ARG A 182 13.01 8.97 7.65
N THR A 183 12.96 7.67 7.46
CA THR A 183 14.04 6.90 6.84
C THR A 183 14.26 7.34 5.38
N MET A 184 13.19 7.50 4.61
CA MET A 184 13.25 7.99 3.24
C MET A 184 13.83 9.42 3.19
N GLU A 185 13.39 10.31 4.08
CA GLU A 185 13.93 11.67 4.18
C GLU A 185 15.44 11.67 4.44
N LEU A 186 15.91 10.86 5.39
CA LEU A 186 17.32 10.75 5.69
C LEU A 186 18.14 10.22 4.51
N ILE A 187 17.65 9.24 3.79
CA ILE A 187 18.30 8.69 2.58
C ILE A 187 18.39 9.77 1.49
N LEU A 188 17.35 10.59 1.35
CA LEU A 188 17.27 11.63 0.33
C LEU A 188 17.94 12.96 0.75
N GLY A 189 18.37 13.08 2.01
CA GLY A 189 18.92 14.31 2.56
C GLY A 189 17.87 15.41 2.78
N LEU A 190 16.62 15.01 3.01
CA LEU A 190 15.50 15.92 3.22
C LEU A 190 15.34 16.29 4.72
N PRO A 191 14.94 17.52 5.04
CA PRO A 191 14.50 17.87 6.37
C PRO A 191 13.17 17.20 6.70
N PRO A 192 12.81 17.01 7.97
CA PRO A 192 11.49 16.52 8.34
C PRO A 192 10.41 17.54 7.96
N MET A 193 9.21 17.04 7.66
CA MET A 193 8.04 17.85 7.29
C MET A 193 7.23 18.29 8.50
N SER A 194 7.29 17.52 9.58
CA SER A 194 6.51 17.72 10.80
C SER A 194 7.27 17.26 12.05
N GLN A 195 6.73 17.57 13.21
CA GLN A 195 7.27 17.05 14.48
C GLN A 195 7.12 15.52 14.61
N TYR A 196 6.15 14.91 13.92
CA TYR A 196 5.89 13.48 13.99
C TYR A 196 6.99 12.67 13.32
N ASP A 197 7.35 13.03 12.09
CA ASP A 197 8.46 12.38 11.38
C ASP A 197 9.82 12.79 11.96
N ALA A 198 9.99 14.04 12.43
CA ALA A 198 11.20 14.48 13.11
C ALA A 198 11.53 13.66 14.36
N ALA A 199 10.50 13.28 15.12
CA ALA A 199 10.65 12.51 16.37
C ALA A 199 10.59 10.99 16.17
N ALA A 200 10.22 10.51 14.98
CA ALA A 200 10.04 9.10 14.71
C ALA A 200 11.38 8.36 14.60
N THR A 201 11.38 7.12 15.08
CA THR A 201 12.56 6.22 14.98
C THR A 201 12.74 5.75 13.55
N PRO A 202 13.87 6.09 12.87
CA PRO A 202 14.14 5.60 11.53
C PRO A 202 14.49 4.10 11.53
N LEU A 203 14.30 3.43 10.40
CA LEU A 203 14.54 2.00 10.20
C LEU A 203 16.04 1.68 9.95
N TRP A 204 16.96 2.41 10.57
CA TRP A 204 18.40 2.28 10.33
C TRP A 204 18.94 0.86 10.60
N ARG A 205 18.31 0.12 11.51
CA ARG A 205 18.70 -1.25 11.87
C ARG A 205 18.52 -2.23 10.71
N CYS A 206 17.66 -1.93 9.75
CA CYS A 206 17.41 -2.75 8.56
C CYS A 206 18.55 -2.65 7.53
N PHE A 207 19.46 -1.70 7.68
CA PHE A 207 20.51 -1.43 6.69
C PHE A 207 21.89 -1.98 7.09
N THR A 208 22.76 -2.11 6.10
CA THR A 208 24.15 -2.55 6.20
C THR A 208 25.04 -1.60 5.42
N ASN A 209 26.35 -1.61 5.74
CA ASN A 209 27.34 -0.76 5.06
C ASN A 209 27.89 -1.38 3.77
N THR A 210 27.54 -2.62 3.47
CA THR A 210 28.03 -3.33 2.29
C THR A 210 26.84 -3.80 1.47
N PRO A 211 26.77 -3.46 0.17
CA PRO A 211 25.69 -3.91 -0.67
C PRO A 211 25.78 -5.42 -0.91
N SER A 212 24.64 -6.05 -1.00
CA SER A 212 24.52 -7.48 -1.25
C SER A 212 23.76 -7.70 -2.55
N PRO A 213 24.31 -8.48 -3.50
CA PRO A 213 23.57 -8.87 -4.70
C PRO A 213 22.29 -9.60 -4.30
N PHE A 214 21.24 -9.40 -5.07
CA PHE A 214 19.93 -9.98 -4.80
C PHE A 214 19.42 -10.74 -6.01
N ASN A 215 19.50 -12.04 -5.92
CA ASN A 215 18.99 -12.94 -6.95
C ASN A 215 17.55 -13.32 -6.61
N TYR A 216 16.64 -12.35 -6.79
CA TYR A 216 15.22 -12.53 -6.48
C TYR A 216 14.44 -12.98 -7.72
N LYS A 217 13.53 -13.92 -7.50
CA LYS A 217 12.55 -14.35 -8.50
C LYS A 217 11.17 -14.37 -7.84
N ALA A 218 10.21 -13.72 -8.48
CA ALA A 218 8.83 -13.75 -8.03
C ALA A 218 8.28 -15.18 -8.03
N ILE A 219 7.55 -15.52 -7.00
CA ILE A 219 6.85 -16.81 -6.88
C ILE A 219 5.49 -16.66 -7.51
N ILE A 220 5.17 -17.55 -8.44
CA ILE A 220 3.83 -17.57 -9.02
C ILE A 220 2.86 -18.13 -7.97
N PRO A 221 1.76 -17.43 -7.65
CA PRO A 221 0.79 -17.89 -6.69
C PRO A 221 0.18 -19.24 -7.08
N SER A 222 -0.12 -20.06 -6.10
CA SER A 222 -0.88 -21.32 -6.31
C SER A 222 -2.36 -21.07 -6.55
N TYR A 223 -2.87 -19.89 -6.22
CA TYR A 223 -4.25 -19.50 -6.46
C TYR A 223 -4.50 -19.11 -7.91
N ASN A 224 -5.70 -19.43 -8.41
CA ASN A 224 -6.15 -18.99 -9.71
C ASN A 224 -6.51 -17.50 -9.66
N LEU A 225 -5.68 -16.64 -10.26
CA LEU A 225 -5.89 -15.19 -10.30
C LEU A 225 -7.17 -14.76 -11.05
N LEU A 226 -7.76 -15.67 -11.82
CA LEU A 226 -9.01 -15.44 -12.56
C LEU A 226 -10.23 -15.99 -11.85
N GLU A 227 -10.06 -16.55 -10.65
CA GLU A 227 -11.17 -17.10 -9.89
C GLU A 227 -12.15 -15.99 -9.50
N LYS A 228 -13.44 -16.27 -9.69
CA LYS A 228 -14.52 -15.30 -9.43
C LYS A 228 -15.50 -15.82 -8.41
N ASN A 229 -16.07 -14.90 -7.66
CA ASN A 229 -17.19 -15.21 -6.77
C ASN A 229 -18.42 -15.66 -7.58
N THR A 230 -18.99 -16.80 -7.20
CA THR A 230 -20.15 -17.40 -7.86
C THR A 230 -21.27 -17.77 -6.88
N ALA A 231 -20.98 -17.75 -5.57
CA ALA A 231 -21.92 -18.19 -4.55
C ALA A 231 -22.95 -17.11 -4.20
N TYR A 232 -24.23 -17.47 -4.20
CA TYR A 232 -25.33 -16.63 -3.73
C TYR A 232 -25.62 -16.94 -2.27
N ASN A 233 -25.16 -16.10 -1.36
CA ASN A 233 -25.34 -16.25 0.08
C ASN A 233 -25.55 -14.90 0.76
N GLU A 234 -25.64 -14.89 2.09
CA GLU A 234 -25.81 -13.64 2.85
C GLU A 234 -24.64 -12.69 2.64
N TRP A 235 -23.41 -13.16 2.70
CA TRP A 235 -22.20 -12.32 2.60
C TRP A 235 -22.06 -11.68 1.21
N GLN A 236 -22.46 -12.43 0.17
CA GLN A 236 -22.55 -11.89 -1.17
C GLN A 236 -23.57 -10.73 -1.24
N ARG A 237 -24.78 -10.91 -0.70
CA ARG A 237 -25.80 -9.85 -0.67
C ARG A 237 -25.36 -8.63 0.11
N ARG A 238 -24.56 -8.81 1.17
CA ARG A 238 -23.97 -7.72 1.95
C ARG A 238 -22.87 -7.01 1.15
N SER A 239 -21.99 -7.74 0.47
CA SER A 239 -20.97 -7.19 -0.42
C SER A 239 -21.55 -6.31 -1.54
N GLU A 240 -22.69 -6.71 -2.12
CA GLU A 240 -23.32 -5.91 -3.19
C GLU A 240 -23.80 -4.52 -2.74
N LYS A 241 -23.98 -4.33 -1.43
CA LYS A 241 -24.39 -3.04 -0.85
C LYS A 241 -23.22 -2.10 -0.59
N LEU A 242 -22.01 -2.60 -0.66
CA LEU A 242 -20.80 -1.81 -0.41
C LEU A 242 -20.40 -1.01 -1.64
N ASN A 243 -19.78 0.15 -1.40
CA ASN A 243 -19.28 1.02 -2.47
C ASN A 243 -17.77 0.82 -2.65
N PHE A 244 -17.38 0.14 -3.70
CA PHE A 244 -15.98 -0.09 -4.06
C PHE A 244 -15.46 0.85 -5.15
N ALA A 245 -16.21 1.89 -5.49
CA ALA A 245 -15.77 2.89 -6.47
C ALA A 245 -14.75 3.87 -5.87
N LYS A 246 -14.75 4.01 -4.55
CA LYS A 246 -13.79 4.79 -3.76
C LYS A 246 -13.33 3.95 -2.59
N GLU A 247 -12.10 4.20 -2.17
CA GLU A 247 -11.52 3.67 -0.94
C GLU A 247 -12.20 4.26 0.29
N ASP A 248 -12.08 3.58 1.41
CA ASP A 248 -12.45 4.04 2.77
C ASP A 248 -13.86 4.64 2.87
N THR A 249 -14.77 4.19 2.01
CA THR A 249 -16.17 4.65 2.02
C THR A 249 -17.13 3.63 2.63
N ASN A 250 -16.64 2.45 2.97
CA ASN A 250 -17.43 1.37 3.55
C ASN A 250 -17.23 1.31 5.06
N ASN A 251 -18.19 0.71 5.77
CA ASN A 251 -18.00 0.38 7.17
C ASN A 251 -17.01 -0.78 7.30
N ASP A 252 -15.86 -0.54 7.93
CA ASP A 252 -14.76 -1.50 8.04
C ASP A 252 -15.16 -2.77 8.78
N LEU A 253 -15.95 -2.66 9.85
CA LEU A 253 -16.41 -3.83 10.60
C LEU A 253 -17.31 -4.72 9.76
N GLU A 254 -18.18 -4.12 8.96
CA GLU A 254 -19.05 -4.85 8.05
C GLU A 254 -18.23 -5.56 6.96
N PHE A 255 -17.28 -4.86 6.37
CA PHE A 255 -16.42 -5.42 5.33
C PHE A 255 -15.52 -6.53 5.91
N SER A 256 -14.94 -6.33 7.09
CA SER A 256 -14.15 -7.34 7.78
C SER A 256 -14.94 -8.63 8.08
N LYS A 257 -16.23 -8.51 8.47
CA LYS A 257 -17.10 -9.68 8.65
C LYS A 257 -17.32 -10.45 7.34
N ILE A 258 -17.55 -9.73 6.24
CA ILE A 258 -17.71 -10.35 4.92
C ILE A 258 -16.46 -11.13 4.54
N LEU A 259 -15.29 -10.52 4.65
CA LEU A 259 -14.00 -11.15 4.35
C LEU A 259 -13.72 -12.34 5.27
N TRP A 260 -14.02 -12.21 6.56
CA TRP A 260 -13.86 -13.31 7.52
C TRP A 260 -14.63 -14.55 7.09
N HIS A 261 -15.91 -14.40 6.79
CA HIS A 261 -16.75 -15.53 6.41
C HIS A 261 -16.44 -16.05 5.00
N ALA A 262 -15.94 -15.21 4.11
CA ALA A 262 -15.42 -15.64 2.81
C ALA A 262 -14.20 -16.58 2.95
N ILE A 263 -13.36 -16.33 3.95
CA ILE A 263 -12.08 -17.04 4.15
C ILE A 263 -12.20 -18.19 5.15
N LYS A 264 -12.91 -17.98 6.27
CA LYS A 264 -13.03 -18.95 7.36
C LYS A 264 -14.26 -19.84 7.26
N GLY A 265 -15.23 -19.46 6.41
CA GLY A 265 -16.52 -20.14 6.30
C GLY A 265 -17.56 -19.62 7.30
N ASN A 266 -18.81 -20.02 7.10
CA ASN A 266 -19.95 -19.52 7.88
C ASN A 266 -19.96 -20.03 9.34
N ASP A 267 -19.37 -21.20 9.57
CA ASP A 267 -19.39 -21.86 10.88
C ASP A 267 -18.40 -21.27 11.89
N ILE A 268 -17.46 -20.46 11.44
CA ILE A 268 -16.46 -19.82 12.28
C ILE A 268 -16.94 -18.41 12.63
N PRO A 269 -17.32 -18.14 13.90
CA PRO A 269 -17.82 -16.83 14.29
C PRO A 269 -16.75 -15.74 14.10
N PHE A 270 -17.17 -14.56 13.70
CA PHE A 270 -16.31 -13.40 13.65
C PHE A 270 -15.87 -13.04 15.08
N PRO A 271 -14.57 -12.84 15.35
CA PRO A 271 -14.11 -12.47 16.70
C PRO A 271 -14.66 -11.10 17.10
N THR A 272 -14.93 -10.95 18.39
CA THR A 272 -15.35 -9.65 18.94
C THR A 272 -14.25 -8.61 18.71
N PRO A 273 -14.55 -7.48 18.05
CA PRO A 273 -13.56 -6.44 17.83
C PRO A 273 -13.01 -5.88 19.14
N ARG A 274 -11.72 -5.62 19.18
CA ARG A 274 -11.06 -4.96 20.32
C ARG A 274 -10.28 -3.76 19.77
N ARG A 275 -10.70 -2.56 20.11
CA ARG A 275 -10.05 -1.31 19.66
C ARG A 275 -8.94 -0.83 20.60
N ALA A 276 -8.93 -1.32 21.84
CA ALA A 276 -7.86 -1.09 22.81
C ALA A 276 -7.80 -2.25 23.80
N ALA A 277 -6.66 -2.40 24.49
CA ALA A 277 -6.40 -3.52 25.41
C ALA A 277 -7.48 -3.71 26.50
N PHE A 278 -8.21 -2.64 26.84
CA PHE A 278 -9.19 -2.63 27.94
C PHE A 278 -10.60 -2.20 27.52
N ILE A 279 -10.83 -1.96 26.22
CA ILE A 279 -12.14 -1.54 25.71
C ILE A 279 -12.72 -2.68 24.88
N ILE A 280 -13.81 -3.25 25.35
CA ILE A 280 -14.65 -4.13 24.55
C ILE A 280 -15.66 -3.21 23.85
N PRO A 281 -15.66 -3.08 22.53
CA PRO A 281 -16.66 -2.27 21.84
C PRO A 281 -18.05 -2.79 22.14
N SER A 282 -18.99 -1.90 22.42
CA SER A 282 -20.40 -2.28 22.47
C SER A 282 -20.82 -2.76 21.09
N THR A 283 -21.71 -3.73 21.02
CA THR A 283 -22.31 -4.23 19.77
C THR A 283 -23.30 -3.24 19.15
N GLU A 284 -23.44 -2.07 19.75
CA GLU A 284 -24.30 -1.01 19.26
C GLU A 284 -23.62 -0.28 18.10
N LYS A 285 -24.42 -0.03 17.09
CA LYS A 285 -24.07 0.61 15.83
C LYS A 285 -23.23 1.86 16.05
N ASP A 286 -22.06 1.91 15.45
CA ASP A 286 -21.44 3.19 15.09
C ASP A 286 -22.34 3.79 13.98
N ASP A 287 -23.35 4.55 14.39
CA ASP A 287 -24.05 5.48 13.53
C ASP A 287 -23.15 6.72 13.40
N ASP A 288 -22.38 6.77 12.31
CA ASP A 288 -21.78 7.99 11.78
C ASP A 288 -21.90 8.00 10.26
#